data_e8af5082187eaa858ac3589c3d8cc3df
#
_entry.id   e8af5082187eaa858ac3589c3d8cc3df
#
_cell.length_a   1.000
_cell.length_b   1.000
_cell.length_c   1.000
_cell.angle_alpha   90.00
_cell.angle_beta   90.00
_cell.angle_gamma   90.00
#
_symmetry.space_group_name_H-M   'P 1'
#
loop_
_entity.id
_entity.type
_entity.pdbx_description
1 polymer ?
#
loop_
_entity_poly.entity_id
_entity_poly.type
_entity_poly.pdbx_seq_one_letter_code
_entity_poly.pdbx_strand_id
1 'polypeptide(L)'
;MQNASEAPVLLIVFNRPDTTQIVFDAIRRAKPKKLYVSADAPRIGNENDRVNCHKTREIVKNVDWDCEVYYQFHEENLGCGPGPVSAISWVFQKEDRAIILEDDCVPALSFFPYCNELLERYKDDNRIWVISGNNYNEERKVGDSSYFISRYGHSWGWATWRRAWNHFDHKMTLFEKFIEQNQIYNAFSDKKQAKFFLKKYTRLYSNPSVLSHIWDFQFGFAVISNGGLSIVPTKNLVSNIGYIGTHSVAKTPFHGRPVDENYKITKHPDFILPSSFYDEYHFRKHW
;
A
#
# COMPACT_ATOMS: atom_id res chain seq x y z
N MET A 1 4.00 18.38 -21.35
CA MET A 1 3.61 18.75 -19.98
C MET A 1 3.10 17.48 -19.34
N GLN A 2 3.76 17.01 -18.27
CA GLN A 2 3.25 15.87 -17.48
C GLN A 2 2.00 16.38 -16.76
N ASN A 3 0.86 15.74 -17.00
CA ASN A 3 -0.39 16.11 -16.34
C ASN A 3 -0.27 15.84 -14.84
N ALA A 4 -0.74 16.77 -14.02
CA ALA A 4 -0.86 16.61 -12.57
C ALA A 4 -1.60 15.32 -12.24
N SER A 5 -1.29 14.67 -11.10
CA SER A 5 -2.03 13.49 -10.68
C SER A 5 -3.50 13.85 -10.45
N GLU A 6 -4.39 13.14 -11.15
CA GLU A 6 -5.84 13.35 -11.05
C GLU A 6 -6.44 12.60 -9.85
N ALA A 7 -5.87 11.45 -9.49
CA ALA A 7 -6.28 10.72 -8.31
C ALA A 7 -5.76 11.43 -7.04
N PRO A 8 -6.57 11.53 -5.98
CA PRO A 8 -6.13 12.02 -4.69
C PRO A 8 -4.93 11.21 -4.17
N VAL A 9 -3.96 11.91 -3.58
CA VAL A 9 -2.81 11.30 -2.93
C VAL A 9 -2.99 11.41 -1.42
N LEU A 10 -2.88 10.30 -0.71
CA LEU A 10 -2.75 10.23 0.74
C LEU A 10 -1.29 10.00 1.10
N LEU A 11 -0.72 10.88 1.92
CA LEU A 11 0.57 10.73 2.56
C LEU A 11 0.38 10.50 4.06
N ILE A 12 0.85 9.34 4.55
CA ILE A 12 0.80 8.96 5.97
C ILE A 12 2.20 9.16 6.55
N VAL A 13 2.31 9.96 7.61
CA VAL A 13 3.58 10.32 8.23
C VAL A 13 3.54 10.15 9.74
N PHE A 14 4.74 10.02 10.35
CA PHE A 14 4.87 9.98 11.80
C PHE A 14 6.04 10.87 12.28
N ASN A 15 7.22 10.27 12.51
CA ASN A 15 8.35 10.91 13.19
C ASN A 15 9.68 10.79 12.43
N ARG A 16 9.63 10.69 11.09
CA ARG A 16 10.82 10.52 10.23
C ARG A 16 10.96 11.69 9.25
N PRO A 17 11.40 12.89 9.71
CA PRO A 17 11.47 14.07 8.86
C PRO A 17 12.34 13.86 7.61
N ASP A 18 13.47 13.13 7.71
CA ASP A 18 14.41 12.94 6.61
C ASP A 18 13.78 12.14 5.45
N THR A 19 13.15 11.00 5.74
CA THR A 19 12.47 10.20 4.70
C THR A 19 11.20 10.90 4.21
N THR A 20 10.44 11.54 5.11
CA THR A 20 9.25 12.34 4.75
C THR A 20 9.61 13.42 3.74
N GLN A 21 10.75 14.13 3.90
CA GLN A 21 11.17 15.15 2.95
C GLN A 21 11.37 14.56 1.54
N ILE A 22 12.02 13.39 1.45
CA ILE A 22 12.27 12.71 0.17
C ILE A 22 10.97 12.31 -0.51
N VAL A 23 10.04 11.71 0.24
CA VAL A 23 8.73 11.29 -0.30
C VAL A 23 7.89 12.51 -0.70
N PHE A 24 7.88 13.55 0.14
CA PHE A 24 7.15 14.79 -0.13
C PHE A 24 7.69 15.51 -1.39
N ASP A 25 9.00 15.52 -1.60
CA ASP A 25 9.60 16.08 -2.81
C ASP A 25 9.24 15.27 -4.08
N ALA A 26 9.09 13.95 -3.97
CA ALA A 26 8.59 13.13 -5.06
C ALA A 26 7.10 13.44 -5.37
N ILE A 27 6.26 13.64 -4.34
CA ILE A 27 4.87 14.09 -4.49
C ILE A 27 4.81 15.49 -5.11
N ARG A 28 5.66 16.43 -4.66
CA ARG A 28 5.78 17.78 -5.22
C ARG A 28 6.08 17.76 -6.71
N ARG A 29 6.95 16.86 -7.18
CA ARG A 29 7.24 16.68 -8.62
C ARG A 29 6.01 16.26 -9.42
N ALA A 30 5.12 15.45 -8.83
CA ALA A 30 3.89 14.96 -9.45
C ALA A 30 2.74 15.98 -9.42
N LYS A 31 2.81 16.99 -8.53
CA LYS A 31 1.82 18.07 -8.38
C LYS A 31 0.38 17.56 -8.34
N PRO A 32 0.00 16.67 -7.42
CA PRO A 32 -1.37 16.18 -7.34
C PRO A 32 -2.33 17.36 -7.11
N LYS A 33 -3.52 17.28 -7.69
CA LYS A 33 -4.58 18.29 -7.49
C LYS A 33 -5.20 18.22 -6.10
N LYS A 34 -5.14 17.05 -5.45
CA LYS A 34 -5.61 16.83 -4.09
C LYS A 34 -4.58 16.04 -3.30
N LEU A 35 -4.22 16.56 -2.13
CA LEU A 35 -3.30 15.94 -1.19
C LEU A 35 -3.96 15.82 0.18
N TYR A 36 -4.05 14.62 0.68
CA TYR A 36 -4.43 14.29 2.05
C TYR A 36 -3.18 13.96 2.83
N VAL A 37 -2.99 14.55 3.99
CA VAL A 37 -1.86 14.28 4.88
C VAL A 37 -2.39 13.85 6.23
N SER A 38 -2.07 12.64 6.64
CA SER A 38 -2.36 12.14 7.99
C SER A 38 -1.05 12.00 8.77
N ALA A 39 -0.96 12.66 9.92
CA ALA A 39 0.21 12.64 10.79
C ALA A 39 -0.15 12.14 12.18
N ASP A 40 0.48 11.03 12.59
CA ASP A 40 0.31 10.52 13.95
C ASP A 40 0.96 11.45 14.99
N ALA A 41 0.52 11.34 16.26
CA ALA A 41 1.07 12.11 17.36
C ALA A 41 2.32 11.46 17.95
N PRO A 42 3.17 12.20 18.65
CA PRO A 42 4.30 11.64 19.38
C PRO A 42 3.84 10.68 20.48
N ARG A 43 4.60 9.60 20.69
CA ARG A 43 4.38 8.70 21.82
C ARG A 43 4.59 9.43 23.14
N ILE A 44 3.74 9.18 24.11
CA ILE A 44 3.79 9.83 25.43
C ILE A 44 5.18 9.67 26.06
N GLY A 45 5.75 10.77 26.52
CA GLY A 45 7.07 10.79 27.18
C GLY A 45 8.27 10.64 26.26
N ASN A 46 8.09 10.57 24.94
CA ASN A 46 9.18 10.47 23.97
C ASN A 46 9.52 11.83 23.36
N GLU A 47 10.55 12.48 23.87
CA GLU A 47 10.98 13.81 23.41
C GLU A 47 11.48 13.81 21.96
N ASN A 48 12.14 12.73 21.52
CA ASN A 48 12.57 12.60 20.12
C ASN A 48 11.37 12.56 19.17
N ASP A 49 10.32 11.83 19.56
CA ASP A 49 9.09 11.82 18.76
C ASP A 49 8.47 13.22 18.71
N ARG A 50 8.42 13.94 19.84
CA ARG A 50 7.86 15.29 19.90
C ARG A 50 8.56 16.24 18.91
N VAL A 51 9.89 16.24 18.92
CA VAL A 51 10.70 17.04 18.00
C VAL A 51 10.53 16.62 16.54
N ASN A 52 10.59 15.31 16.28
CA ASN A 52 10.54 14.78 14.93
C ASN A 52 9.14 14.86 14.31
N CYS A 53 8.07 14.57 15.06
CA CYS A 53 6.69 14.77 14.58
C CYS A 53 6.43 16.24 14.23
N HIS A 54 6.93 17.19 15.04
CA HIS A 54 6.84 18.61 14.72
C HIS A 54 7.53 18.93 13.39
N LYS A 55 8.81 18.52 13.21
CA LYS A 55 9.54 18.72 11.96
C LYS A 55 8.83 18.11 10.77
N THR A 56 8.33 16.86 10.92
CA THR A 56 7.62 16.14 9.87
C THR A 56 6.34 16.88 9.45
N ARG A 57 5.57 17.39 10.42
CA ARG A 57 4.36 18.19 10.15
C ARG A 57 4.68 19.50 9.44
N GLU A 58 5.79 20.17 9.77
CA GLU A 58 6.22 21.38 9.07
C GLU A 58 6.63 21.10 7.60
N ILE A 59 7.30 19.98 7.33
CA ILE A 59 7.64 19.56 5.95
C ILE A 59 6.40 19.46 5.08
N VAL A 60 5.38 18.73 5.55
CA VAL A 60 4.17 18.43 4.76
C VAL A 60 3.23 19.63 4.60
N LYS A 61 3.43 20.71 5.35
CA LYS A 61 2.71 21.98 5.19
C LYS A 61 3.28 22.83 4.04
N ASN A 62 4.50 22.57 3.58
CA ASN A 62 5.17 23.36 2.54
C ASN A 62 4.70 22.99 1.12
N VAL A 63 3.39 22.97 0.89
CA VAL A 63 2.81 22.74 -0.43
C VAL A 63 2.92 24.04 -1.24
N ASP A 64 3.70 24.02 -2.34
CA ASP A 64 4.05 25.16 -3.17
C ASP A 64 3.55 25.04 -4.63
N TRP A 65 2.57 24.17 -4.85
CA TRP A 65 1.87 24.02 -6.14
C TRP A 65 0.35 24.15 -5.95
N ASP A 66 -0.38 24.36 -7.03
CA ASP A 66 -1.85 24.44 -7.00
C ASP A 66 -2.45 23.08 -6.60
N CYS A 67 -3.00 23.01 -5.37
CA CYS A 67 -3.45 21.78 -4.74
C CYS A 67 -4.48 22.05 -3.63
N GLU A 68 -5.55 21.28 -3.63
CA GLU A 68 -6.44 21.19 -2.47
C GLU A 68 -5.77 20.29 -1.40
N VAL A 69 -5.45 20.86 -0.25
CA VAL A 69 -4.75 20.14 0.81
C VAL A 69 -5.65 19.93 2.01
N TYR A 70 -5.68 18.70 2.51
CA TYR A 70 -6.42 18.31 3.71
C TYR A 70 -5.47 17.69 4.72
N TYR A 71 -5.59 18.11 6.00
CA TYR A 71 -4.75 17.62 7.10
C TYR A 71 -5.58 16.92 8.16
N GLN A 72 -5.10 15.74 8.59
CA GLN A 72 -5.56 15.00 9.75
C GLN A 72 -4.36 14.80 10.69
N PHE A 73 -4.16 15.72 11.62
CA PHE A 73 -3.09 15.63 12.61
C PHE A 73 -3.69 15.13 13.93
N HIS A 74 -3.27 13.93 14.33
CA HIS A 74 -3.76 13.33 15.56
C HIS A 74 -3.16 14.02 16.79
N GLU A 75 -3.91 14.08 17.87
CA GLU A 75 -3.48 14.62 19.18
C GLU A 75 -2.87 13.51 20.04
N GLU A 76 -3.29 12.26 19.83
CA GLU A 76 -2.79 11.08 20.51
C GLU A 76 -2.13 10.12 19.50
N ASN A 77 -1.10 9.37 19.95
CA ASN A 77 -0.44 8.39 19.12
C ASN A 77 -1.33 7.15 18.93
N LEU A 78 -1.73 6.92 17.71
CA LEU A 78 -2.55 5.77 17.33
C LEU A 78 -1.71 4.52 17.05
N GLY A 79 -0.44 4.71 16.66
CA GLY A 79 0.47 3.63 16.29
C GLY A 79 0.26 3.12 14.85
N CYS A 80 1.11 2.17 14.48
CA CYS A 80 1.28 1.69 13.09
C CYS A 80 0.13 0.80 12.58
N GLY A 81 -0.77 0.34 13.41
CA GLY A 81 -2.00 -0.34 12.99
C GLY A 81 -3.14 0.65 12.80
N PRO A 82 -3.68 1.23 13.88
CA PRO A 82 -4.83 2.14 13.82
C PRO A 82 -4.56 3.45 13.07
N GLY A 83 -3.33 3.98 13.10
CA GLY A 83 -2.98 5.23 12.42
C GLY A 83 -3.24 5.17 10.91
N PRO A 84 -2.62 4.24 10.15
CA PRO A 84 -2.92 4.07 8.73
C PRO A 84 -4.38 3.74 8.43
N VAL A 85 -5.05 2.93 9.28
CA VAL A 85 -6.48 2.64 9.12
C VAL A 85 -7.33 3.90 9.24
N SER A 86 -7.04 4.76 10.23
CA SER A 86 -7.70 6.05 10.39
C SER A 86 -7.50 6.93 9.16
N ALA A 87 -6.26 7.05 8.67
CA ALA A 87 -5.90 7.84 7.51
C ALA A 87 -6.62 7.40 6.23
N ILE A 88 -6.58 6.11 5.92
CA ILE A 88 -7.19 5.55 4.72
C ILE A 88 -8.71 5.66 4.80
N SER A 89 -9.31 5.35 5.96
CA SER A 89 -10.76 5.47 6.16
C SER A 89 -11.24 6.92 6.04
N TRP A 90 -10.46 7.88 6.56
CA TRP A 90 -10.77 9.31 6.44
C TRP A 90 -10.80 9.78 4.97
N VAL A 91 -9.84 9.38 4.14
CA VAL A 91 -9.86 9.71 2.71
C VAL A 91 -11.08 9.11 2.04
N PHE A 92 -11.41 7.85 2.31
CA PHE A 92 -12.55 7.17 1.70
C PHE A 92 -13.92 7.61 2.22
N GLN A 93 -14.00 8.49 3.21
CA GLN A 93 -15.24 9.22 3.51
C GLN A 93 -15.57 10.27 2.43
N LYS A 94 -14.58 10.76 1.71
CA LYS A 94 -14.70 11.83 0.71
C LYS A 94 -14.45 11.38 -0.73
N GLU A 95 -13.48 10.49 -0.92
CA GLU A 95 -12.99 10.08 -2.24
C GLU A 95 -13.36 8.64 -2.54
N ASP A 96 -13.60 8.32 -3.81
CA ASP A 96 -13.92 6.94 -4.25
C ASP A 96 -12.67 6.10 -4.52
N ARG A 97 -11.52 6.75 -4.69
CA ARG A 97 -10.22 6.14 -5.00
C ARG A 97 -9.10 7.00 -4.46
N ALA A 98 -7.95 6.40 -4.16
CA ALA A 98 -6.77 7.14 -3.72
C ALA A 98 -5.47 6.39 -4.03
N ILE A 99 -4.38 7.16 -4.20
CA ILE A 99 -2.99 6.70 -4.14
C ILE A 99 -2.54 6.87 -2.70
N ILE A 100 -1.90 5.85 -2.12
CA ILE A 100 -1.52 5.80 -0.71
C ILE A 100 -0.02 5.61 -0.61
N LEU A 101 0.63 6.53 0.08
CA LEU A 101 2.07 6.55 0.33
C LEU A 101 2.33 6.70 1.84
N GLU A 102 3.39 6.06 2.31
CA GLU A 102 3.94 6.25 3.65
C GLU A 102 5.23 7.07 3.58
N ASP A 103 5.68 7.60 4.70
CA ASP A 103 6.82 8.53 4.79
C ASP A 103 8.20 7.93 4.41
N ASP A 104 8.24 6.67 4.02
CA ASP A 104 9.42 5.95 3.51
C ASP A 104 9.21 5.31 2.13
N CYS A 105 8.05 5.49 1.52
CA CYS A 105 7.71 4.93 0.22
C CYS A 105 7.91 5.97 -0.89
N VAL A 106 9.10 6.00 -1.50
CA VAL A 106 9.49 6.98 -2.53
C VAL A 106 8.97 6.55 -3.91
N PRO A 107 7.98 7.26 -4.48
CA PRO A 107 7.45 6.93 -5.80
C PRO A 107 8.33 7.50 -6.92
N ALA A 108 8.47 6.75 -8.02
CA ALA A 108 8.87 7.30 -9.31
C ALA A 108 7.80 8.28 -9.82
N LEU A 109 8.17 9.23 -10.65
CA LEU A 109 7.20 10.15 -11.25
C LEU A 109 6.19 9.39 -12.14
N SER A 110 6.61 8.30 -12.76
CA SER A 110 5.78 7.40 -13.56
C SER A 110 4.71 6.63 -12.76
N PHE A 111 4.86 6.52 -11.45
CA PHE A 111 3.89 5.84 -10.58
C PHE A 111 2.52 6.52 -10.59
N PHE A 112 2.48 7.85 -10.64
CA PHE A 112 1.22 8.60 -10.59
C PHE A 112 0.36 8.40 -11.84
N PRO A 113 0.85 8.60 -13.08
CA PRO A 113 0.07 8.30 -14.28
C PRO A 113 -0.31 6.82 -14.40
N TYR A 114 0.56 5.90 -13.96
CA TYR A 114 0.25 4.48 -13.86
C TYR A 114 -0.97 4.23 -12.96
N CYS A 115 -0.99 4.80 -11.76
CA CYS A 115 -2.12 4.66 -10.85
C CYS A 115 -3.38 5.35 -11.40
N ASN A 116 -3.28 6.55 -11.96
CA ASN A 116 -4.42 7.29 -12.51
C ASN A 116 -5.15 6.48 -13.58
N GLU A 117 -4.39 5.94 -14.54
CA GLU A 117 -4.94 5.14 -15.64
C GLU A 117 -5.63 3.88 -15.14
N LEU A 118 -5.00 3.17 -14.22
CA LEU A 118 -5.53 1.90 -13.71
C LEU A 118 -6.69 2.09 -12.74
N LEU A 119 -6.66 3.15 -11.92
CA LEU A 119 -7.79 3.52 -11.06
C LEU A 119 -9.04 3.86 -11.87
N GLU A 120 -8.88 4.52 -13.03
CA GLU A 120 -9.99 4.80 -13.92
C GLU A 120 -10.43 3.55 -14.68
N ARG A 121 -9.48 2.80 -15.25
CA ARG A 121 -9.76 1.62 -16.07
C ARG A 121 -10.54 0.53 -15.31
N TYR A 122 -10.20 0.30 -14.04
CA TYR A 122 -10.76 -0.79 -13.23
C TYR A 122 -11.74 -0.29 -12.15
N LYS A 123 -12.25 0.92 -12.26
CA LYS A 123 -13.17 1.50 -11.26
C LYS A 123 -14.41 0.63 -11.00
N ASP A 124 -14.94 0.01 -12.06
CA ASP A 124 -16.16 -0.81 -12.02
C ASP A 124 -15.86 -2.33 -11.99
N ASP A 125 -14.58 -2.73 -12.03
CA ASP A 125 -14.19 -4.15 -11.95
C ASP A 125 -13.97 -4.60 -10.52
N ASN A 126 -14.98 -5.23 -9.93
CA ASN A 126 -14.96 -5.70 -8.56
C ASN A 126 -13.96 -6.83 -8.28
N ARG A 127 -13.29 -7.38 -9.30
CA ARG A 127 -12.21 -8.35 -9.11
C ARG A 127 -10.91 -7.68 -8.68
N ILE A 128 -10.66 -6.42 -9.12
CA ILE A 128 -9.42 -5.68 -8.85
C ILE A 128 -9.59 -4.83 -7.59
N TRP A 129 -8.72 -5.06 -6.61
CA TRP A 129 -8.76 -4.42 -5.31
C TRP A 129 -7.54 -3.53 -5.04
N VAL A 130 -6.38 -3.92 -5.55
CA VAL A 130 -5.10 -3.26 -5.26
C VAL A 130 -4.34 -2.97 -6.55
N ILE A 131 -3.75 -1.79 -6.63
CA ILE A 131 -2.74 -1.43 -7.63
C ILE A 131 -1.45 -1.24 -6.86
N SER A 132 -0.50 -2.17 -7.00
CA SER A 132 0.81 -2.10 -6.35
C SER A 132 1.78 -1.23 -7.13
N GLY A 133 2.60 -0.43 -6.43
CA GLY A 133 3.75 0.25 -7.01
C GLY A 133 5.01 -0.61 -7.05
N ASN A 134 5.04 -1.71 -6.30
CA ASN A 134 6.21 -2.57 -6.19
C ASN A 134 6.17 -3.74 -7.16
N ASN A 135 7.35 -4.11 -7.66
CA ASN A 135 7.59 -5.36 -8.36
C ASN A 135 8.67 -6.16 -7.64
N TYR A 136 8.33 -7.33 -7.12
CA TYR A 136 9.27 -8.24 -6.46
C TYR A 136 9.63 -9.45 -7.34
N ASN A 137 9.47 -9.34 -8.66
CA ASN A 137 9.73 -10.38 -9.62
C ASN A 137 11.16 -10.36 -10.19
N GLU A 138 12.02 -9.46 -9.68
CA GLU A 138 13.40 -9.27 -10.16
C GLU A 138 13.45 -9.05 -11.69
N GLU A 139 12.46 -8.28 -12.20
CA GLU A 139 12.29 -7.95 -13.63
C GLU A 139 12.11 -9.15 -14.58
N ARG A 140 11.76 -10.32 -14.03
CA ARG A 140 11.43 -11.48 -14.87
C ARG A 140 10.21 -11.18 -15.73
N LYS A 141 10.27 -11.59 -16.97
CA LYS A 141 9.18 -11.38 -17.92
C LYS A 141 7.93 -12.17 -17.51
N VAL A 142 6.82 -11.47 -17.32
CA VAL A 142 5.49 -12.03 -17.09
C VAL A 142 4.58 -11.59 -18.24
N GLY A 143 4.46 -12.44 -19.27
CA GLY A 143 3.70 -12.08 -20.47
C GLY A 143 4.34 -10.93 -21.28
N ASP A 144 3.51 -10.21 -22.04
CA ASP A 144 3.90 -9.10 -22.92
C ASP A 144 3.17 -7.79 -22.60
N SER A 145 2.36 -7.78 -21.55
CA SER A 145 1.64 -6.59 -21.07
C SER A 145 2.51 -5.76 -20.15
N SER A 146 2.17 -4.47 -19.98
CA SER A 146 2.91 -3.55 -19.12
C SER A 146 2.76 -3.88 -17.63
N TYR A 147 1.72 -4.59 -17.26
CA TYR A 147 1.46 -5.07 -15.90
C TYR A 147 0.76 -6.42 -15.96
N PHE A 148 0.68 -7.09 -14.84
CA PHE A 148 0.01 -8.38 -14.72
C PHE A 148 -0.85 -8.45 -13.46
N ILE A 149 -1.72 -9.43 -13.41
CA ILE A 149 -2.63 -9.66 -12.28
C ILE A 149 -2.00 -10.70 -11.35
N SER A 150 -2.17 -10.53 -10.06
CA SER A 150 -1.64 -11.40 -9.00
C SER A 150 -2.64 -11.55 -7.85
N ARG A 151 -2.53 -12.63 -7.09
CA ARG A 151 -3.20 -12.78 -5.79
C ARG A 151 -2.47 -12.02 -4.68
N TYR A 152 -1.22 -11.62 -4.92
CA TYR A 152 -0.41 -10.88 -3.97
C TYR A 152 -0.44 -9.39 -4.26
N GLY A 153 -0.84 -8.60 -3.26
CA GLY A 153 -0.74 -7.14 -3.26
C GLY A 153 0.38 -6.68 -2.32
N HIS A 154 0.86 -5.47 -2.55
CA HIS A 154 1.89 -4.84 -1.73
C HIS A 154 1.44 -3.44 -1.33
N SER A 155 1.69 -3.06 -0.07
CA SER A 155 1.27 -1.79 0.52
C SER A 155 2.34 -0.69 0.52
N TRP A 156 3.54 -0.95 0.04
CA TRP A 156 4.59 0.06 -0.06
C TRP A 156 4.42 0.93 -1.31
N GLY A 157 3.54 1.93 -1.20
CA GLY A 157 3.09 2.74 -2.34
C GLY A 157 2.12 1.95 -3.23
N TRP A 158 0.85 2.26 -3.08
CA TRP A 158 -0.22 1.52 -3.71
C TRP A 158 -1.43 2.42 -3.98
N ALA A 159 -2.40 1.91 -4.71
CA ALA A 159 -3.67 2.59 -4.89
C ALA A 159 -4.83 1.60 -4.79
N THR A 160 -5.99 2.13 -4.39
CA THR A 160 -7.20 1.34 -4.19
C THR A 160 -8.46 2.21 -4.28
N TRP A 161 -9.61 1.61 -4.08
CA TRP A 161 -10.93 2.22 -4.13
C TRP A 161 -11.65 2.05 -2.79
N ARG A 162 -12.57 2.99 -2.49
CA ARG A 162 -13.49 2.90 -1.36
C ARG A 162 -14.22 1.54 -1.32
N ARG A 163 -14.67 1.04 -2.49
CA ARG A 163 -15.37 -0.25 -2.59
C ARG A 163 -14.56 -1.42 -2.05
N ALA A 164 -13.24 -1.43 -2.26
CA ALA A 164 -12.35 -2.47 -1.73
C ALA A 164 -12.06 -2.24 -0.24
N TRP A 165 -11.78 -0.99 0.16
CA TRP A 165 -11.51 -0.65 1.55
C TRP A 165 -12.68 -0.88 2.48
N ASN A 166 -13.91 -0.78 2.01
CA ASN A 166 -15.13 -1.05 2.81
C ASN A 166 -15.22 -2.48 3.35
N HIS A 167 -14.42 -3.41 2.82
CA HIS A 167 -14.29 -4.77 3.34
C HIS A 167 -13.21 -4.92 4.40
N PHE A 168 -12.46 -3.86 4.71
CA PHE A 168 -11.45 -3.89 5.76
C PHE A 168 -12.12 -4.16 7.11
N ASP A 169 -11.61 -5.17 7.81
CA ASP A 169 -12.04 -5.51 9.16
C ASP A 169 -10.81 -5.74 10.05
N HIS A 170 -10.56 -4.79 10.92
CA HIS A 170 -9.41 -4.83 11.83
C HIS A 170 -9.40 -6.07 12.73
N LYS A 171 -10.59 -6.57 13.11
CA LYS A 171 -10.76 -7.73 13.99
C LYS A 171 -10.78 -9.06 13.24
N MET A 172 -10.83 -9.03 11.91
CA MET A 172 -10.97 -10.24 11.07
C MET A 172 -12.15 -11.13 11.53
N THR A 173 -13.32 -10.54 11.77
CA THR A 173 -14.47 -11.22 12.41
C THR A 173 -14.97 -12.46 11.65
N LEU A 174 -14.71 -12.52 10.34
CA LEU A 174 -15.05 -13.68 9.51
C LEU A 174 -13.98 -14.77 9.49
N PHE A 175 -12.85 -14.58 10.18
CA PHE A 175 -11.70 -15.49 10.05
C PHE A 175 -12.03 -16.91 10.54
N GLU A 176 -12.65 -17.08 11.69
CA GLU A 176 -13.02 -18.41 12.22
C GLU A 176 -13.91 -19.16 11.24
N LYS A 177 -14.98 -18.51 10.79
CA LYS A 177 -15.90 -19.10 9.80
C LYS A 177 -15.20 -19.46 8.48
N PHE A 178 -14.27 -18.60 8.03
CA PHE A 178 -13.47 -18.84 6.82
C PHE A 178 -12.63 -20.11 6.95
N ILE A 179 -12.04 -20.35 8.12
CA ILE A 179 -11.24 -21.55 8.39
C ILE A 179 -12.09 -22.78 8.57
N GLU A 180 -13.18 -22.71 9.35
CA GLU A 180 -14.14 -23.81 9.54
C GLU A 180 -14.68 -24.36 8.22
N GLN A 181 -14.95 -23.44 7.27
CA GLN A 181 -15.42 -23.79 5.93
C GLN A 181 -14.29 -24.17 4.95
N ASN A 182 -13.04 -24.27 5.40
CA ASN A 182 -11.88 -24.59 4.57
C ASN A 182 -11.67 -23.65 3.37
N GLN A 183 -12.15 -22.40 3.43
CA GLN A 183 -12.12 -21.45 2.31
C GLN A 183 -10.69 -21.06 1.90
N ILE A 184 -9.71 -21.20 2.78
CA ILE A 184 -8.30 -20.96 2.45
C ILE A 184 -7.80 -21.82 1.27
N TYR A 185 -8.34 -23.03 1.12
CA TYR A 185 -7.97 -23.94 0.02
C TYR A 185 -8.66 -23.57 -1.30
N ASN A 186 -9.70 -22.74 -1.26
CA ASN A 186 -10.31 -22.13 -2.45
C ASN A 186 -9.58 -20.86 -2.88
N ALA A 187 -8.99 -20.13 -1.92
CA ALA A 187 -8.24 -18.90 -2.19
C ALA A 187 -6.89 -19.15 -2.90
N PHE A 188 -6.27 -20.32 -2.66
CA PHE A 188 -4.98 -20.71 -3.23
C PHE A 188 -5.09 -22.04 -3.95
N SER A 189 -4.61 -22.08 -5.20
CA SER A 189 -4.55 -23.34 -5.99
C SER A 189 -3.48 -24.31 -5.48
N ASP A 190 -2.40 -23.80 -4.87
CA ASP A 190 -1.33 -24.59 -4.28
C ASP A 190 -1.60 -24.84 -2.80
N LYS A 191 -1.71 -26.13 -2.42
CA LYS A 191 -1.92 -26.55 -1.03
C LYS A 191 -0.80 -26.11 -0.07
N LYS A 192 0.44 -25.91 -0.55
CA LYS A 192 1.54 -25.42 0.31
C LYS A 192 1.32 -23.95 0.64
N GLN A 193 0.93 -23.14 -0.33
CA GLN A 193 0.56 -21.75 -0.11
C GLN A 193 -0.63 -21.65 0.87
N ALA A 194 -1.69 -22.40 0.62
CA ALA A 194 -2.86 -22.43 1.50
C ALA A 194 -2.49 -22.77 2.96
N LYS A 195 -1.69 -23.82 3.19
CA LYS A 195 -1.22 -24.20 4.53
C LYS A 195 -0.34 -23.13 5.18
N PHE A 196 0.52 -22.50 4.40
CA PHE A 196 1.39 -21.43 4.90
C PHE A 196 0.56 -20.23 5.39
N PHE A 197 -0.36 -19.74 4.55
CA PHE A 197 -1.20 -18.60 4.91
C PHE A 197 -2.20 -18.93 6.02
N LEU A 198 -2.74 -20.15 6.05
CA LEU A 198 -3.54 -20.63 7.18
C LEU A 198 -2.76 -20.48 8.49
N LYS A 199 -1.55 -21.04 8.57
CA LYS A 199 -0.70 -20.94 9.76
C LYS A 199 -0.39 -19.49 10.13
N LYS A 200 -0.07 -18.66 9.14
CA LYS A 200 0.27 -17.25 9.33
C LYS A 200 -0.90 -16.44 9.87
N TYR A 201 -2.06 -16.54 9.25
CA TYR A 201 -3.27 -15.84 9.70
C TYR A 201 -3.77 -16.35 11.05
N THR A 202 -3.73 -17.66 11.30
CA THR A 202 -4.09 -18.21 12.61
C THR A 202 -3.19 -17.65 13.72
N ARG A 203 -1.86 -17.59 13.48
CA ARG A 203 -0.93 -17.02 14.44
C ARG A 203 -1.20 -15.55 14.74
N LEU A 204 -1.55 -14.75 13.72
CA LEU A 204 -1.88 -13.33 13.88
C LEU A 204 -3.20 -13.16 14.62
N TYR A 205 -4.23 -13.89 14.20
CA TYR A 205 -5.56 -13.84 14.81
C TYR A 205 -5.55 -14.26 16.29
N SER A 206 -4.77 -15.29 16.64
CA SER A 206 -4.60 -15.76 18.02
C SER A 206 -3.74 -14.85 18.89
N ASN A 207 -3.21 -13.74 18.35
CA ASN A 207 -2.40 -12.79 19.11
C ASN A 207 -2.95 -11.36 18.95
N PRO A 208 -3.98 -10.99 19.75
CA PRO A 208 -4.62 -9.68 19.65
C PRO A 208 -3.66 -8.48 19.81
N SER A 209 -2.60 -8.63 20.61
CA SER A 209 -1.61 -7.57 20.80
C SER A 209 -0.79 -7.31 19.53
N VAL A 210 -0.45 -8.33 18.75
CA VAL A 210 0.20 -8.18 17.44
C VAL A 210 -0.80 -7.67 16.41
N LEU A 211 -1.99 -8.26 16.37
CA LEU A 211 -3.05 -7.91 15.42
C LEU A 211 -3.44 -6.43 15.53
N SER A 212 -3.47 -5.87 16.74
CA SER A 212 -3.79 -4.44 16.95
C SER A 212 -2.72 -3.47 16.45
N HIS A 213 -1.50 -3.93 16.20
CA HIS A 213 -0.38 -3.10 15.74
C HIS A 213 -0.08 -3.21 14.25
N ILE A 214 -0.89 -3.94 13.49
CA ILE A 214 -0.76 -4.11 12.03
C ILE A 214 -2.11 -3.82 11.35
N TRP A 215 -2.10 -3.58 10.06
CA TRP A 215 -3.31 -3.34 9.25
C TRP A 215 -3.26 -4.06 7.89
N ASP A 216 -2.08 -4.22 7.34
CA ASP A 216 -1.83 -4.75 6.00
C ASP A 216 -2.23 -6.22 5.87
N PHE A 217 -2.03 -7.03 6.93
CA PHE A 217 -2.49 -8.43 6.96
C PHE A 217 -4.01 -8.54 7.03
N GLN A 218 -4.68 -7.67 7.79
CA GLN A 218 -6.14 -7.65 7.84
C GLN A 218 -6.73 -7.27 6.48
N PHE A 219 -6.14 -6.25 5.82
CA PHE A 219 -6.57 -5.93 4.46
C PHE A 219 -6.23 -7.04 3.47
N GLY A 220 -5.07 -7.67 3.59
CA GLY A 220 -4.70 -8.86 2.83
C GLY A 220 -5.69 -10.01 3.00
N PHE A 221 -6.17 -10.24 4.23
CA PHE A 221 -7.23 -11.21 4.50
C PHE A 221 -8.56 -10.81 3.83
N ALA A 222 -8.95 -9.54 3.90
CA ALA A 222 -10.14 -9.04 3.22
C ALA A 222 -10.06 -9.26 1.70
N VAL A 223 -8.90 -8.99 1.08
CA VAL A 223 -8.65 -9.26 -0.34
C VAL A 223 -8.81 -10.75 -0.65
N ILE A 224 -8.11 -11.61 0.08
CA ILE A 224 -8.10 -13.07 -0.16
C ILE A 224 -9.48 -13.69 0.06
N SER A 225 -10.16 -13.32 1.15
CA SER A 225 -11.47 -13.91 1.51
C SER A 225 -12.60 -13.51 0.56
N ASN A 226 -12.41 -12.44 -0.20
CA ASN A 226 -13.37 -11.98 -1.21
C ASN A 226 -12.92 -12.29 -2.65
N GLY A 227 -11.84 -13.05 -2.84
CA GLY A 227 -11.31 -13.37 -4.17
C GLY A 227 -10.75 -12.16 -4.91
N GLY A 228 -10.37 -11.10 -4.19
CA GLY A 228 -9.77 -9.88 -4.75
C GLY A 228 -8.41 -10.14 -5.38
N LEU A 229 -8.09 -9.38 -6.40
CA LEU A 229 -6.84 -9.47 -7.17
C LEU A 229 -6.09 -8.15 -7.13
N SER A 230 -4.80 -8.22 -7.35
CA SER A 230 -3.89 -7.09 -7.39
C SER A 230 -3.28 -6.90 -8.77
N ILE A 231 -3.04 -5.66 -9.15
CA ILE A 231 -2.24 -5.30 -10.32
C ILE A 231 -0.81 -5.07 -9.86
N VAL A 232 0.15 -5.65 -10.59
CA VAL A 232 1.59 -5.50 -10.34
C VAL A 232 2.26 -4.99 -11.61
N PRO A 233 3.02 -3.87 -11.55
CA PRO A 233 3.74 -3.35 -12.73
C PRO A 233 4.88 -4.27 -13.11
N THR A 234 5.29 -4.30 -14.39
CA THR A 234 6.46 -5.10 -14.83
C THR A 234 7.81 -4.51 -14.39
N LYS A 235 7.83 -3.26 -13.92
CA LYS A 235 8.97 -2.57 -13.32
C LYS A 235 8.63 -2.08 -11.93
N ASN A 236 9.63 -1.92 -11.06
CA ASN A 236 9.41 -1.32 -9.76
C ASN A 236 9.18 0.18 -9.89
N LEU A 237 8.12 0.72 -9.28
CA LEU A 237 7.73 2.12 -9.35
C LEU A 237 7.79 2.84 -8.00
N VAL A 238 7.98 2.11 -6.90
CA VAL A 238 8.12 2.68 -5.55
C VAL A 238 9.27 2.01 -4.83
N SER A 239 10.16 2.82 -4.25
CA SER A 239 11.29 2.37 -3.43
C SER A 239 11.00 2.62 -1.96
N ASN A 240 11.02 1.58 -1.13
CA ASN A 240 10.95 1.76 0.31
C ASN A 240 12.36 2.03 0.86
N ILE A 241 12.52 3.16 1.56
CA ILE A 241 13.79 3.61 2.17
C ILE A 241 13.79 3.52 3.70
N GLY A 242 12.77 2.89 4.28
CA GLY A 242 12.58 2.75 5.73
C GLY A 242 13.44 1.66 6.37
N TYR A 243 14.75 1.77 6.29
CA TYR A 243 15.69 0.76 6.83
C TYR A 243 15.75 0.74 8.36
N ILE A 244 15.47 1.89 8.98
CA ILE A 244 15.49 2.09 10.42
C ILE A 244 14.19 2.77 10.81
N GLY A 245 13.48 2.19 11.76
CA GLY A 245 12.22 2.73 12.24
C GLY A 245 11.64 1.87 13.34
N THR A 246 10.43 2.20 13.79
CA THR A 246 9.77 1.51 14.90
C THR A 246 9.56 0.01 14.63
N HIS A 247 9.44 -0.39 13.36
CA HIS A 247 9.17 -1.77 12.93
C HIS A 247 10.23 -2.35 12.00
N SER A 248 11.23 -1.56 11.58
CA SER A 248 12.33 -2.01 10.72
C SER A 248 13.66 -1.78 11.43
N VAL A 249 14.32 -2.87 11.78
CA VAL A 249 15.63 -2.83 12.48
C VAL A 249 16.80 -3.18 11.56
N ALA A 250 16.54 -3.54 10.30
CA ALA A 250 17.56 -3.89 9.34
C ALA A 250 17.09 -3.70 7.89
N LYS A 251 18.06 -3.41 7.00
CA LYS A 251 17.83 -3.40 5.56
C LYS A 251 17.59 -4.83 5.06
N THR A 252 16.49 -5.02 4.34
CA THR A 252 16.20 -6.28 3.64
C THR A 252 16.43 -6.10 2.13
N PRO A 253 16.49 -7.17 1.32
CA PRO A 253 16.59 -7.07 -0.14
C PRO A 253 15.43 -6.32 -0.82
N PHE A 254 14.34 -6.05 -0.07
CA PHE A 254 13.18 -5.32 -0.58
C PHE A 254 13.33 -3.81 -0.49
N HIS A 255 14.22 -3.31 0.37
CA HIS A 255 14.45 -1.89 0.57
C HIS A 255 15.43 -1.31 -0.47
N GLY A 256 15.21 -0.04 -0.84
CA GLY A 256 16.10 0.72 -1.71
C GLY A 256 16.18 0.17 -3.14
N ARG A 257 15.14 -0.51 -3.61
CA ARG A 257 15.10 -1.02 -4.98
C ARG A 257 14.99 0.13 -5.97
N PRO A 258 15.71 0.08 -7.09
CA PRO A 258 15.60 1.11 -8.12
C PRO A 258 14.18 1.16 -8.69
N VAL A 259 13.78 2.35 -9.13
CA VAL A 259 12.47 2.61 -9.73
C VAL A 259 12.63 3.04 -11.18
N ASP A 260 11.62 2.76 -12.01
CA ASP A 260 11.58 3.21 -13.40
C ASP A 260 10.82 4.54 -13.52
N GLU A 261 11.56 5.65 -13.62
CA GLU A 261 11.00 7.01 -13.76
C GLU A 261 10.27 7.25 -15.08
N ASN A 262 10.51 6.41 -16.09
CA ASN A 262 9.96 6.56 -17.45
C ASN A 262 8.92 5.50 -17.80
N TYR A 263 8.47 4.72 -16.84
CA TYR A 263 7.50 3.66 -17.07
C TYR A 263 6.20 4.19 -17.67
N LYS A 264 5.69 3.45 -18.67
CA LYS A 264 4.42 3.75 -19.34
C LYS A 264 3.63 2.47 -19.57
N ILE A 265 2.32 2.54 -19.43
CA ILE A 265 1.44 1.49 -19.89
C ILE A 265 1.33 1.58 -21.41
N THR A 266 1.86 0.59 -22.11
CA THR A 266 1.79 0.49 -23.57
C THR A 266 0.85 -0.63 -24.02
N LYS A 267 0.60 -1.60 -23.14
CA LYS A 267 -0.30 -2.72 -23.40
C LYS A 267 -0.96 -3.20 -22.11
N HIS A 268 -2.28 -3.30 -22.13
CA HIS A 268 -3.05 -3.94 -21.06
C HIS A 268 -3.12 -5.45 -21.27
N PRO A 269 -3.26 -6.27 -20.19
CA PRO A 269 -3.55 -7.69 -20.34
C PRO A 269 -4.96 -7.90 -20.92
N ASP A 270 -5.07 -8.86 -21.86
CA ASP A 270 -6.34 -9.22 -22.48
C ASP A 270 -7.28 -9.95 -21.50
N PHE A 271 -6.72 -10.58 -20.47
CA PHE A 271 -7.45 -11.38 -19.48
C PHE A 271 -7.15 -10.95 -18.06
N ILE A 272 -8.18 -10.88 -17.23
CA ILE A 272 -8.05 -10.59 -15.79
C ILE A 272 -7.95 -11.93 -15.04
N LEU A 273 -6.79 -12.55 -15.15
CA LEU A 273 -6.44 -13.80 -14.48
C LEU A 273 -5.09 -13.65 -13.75
N PRO A 274 -4.97 -14.13 -12.51
CA PRO A 274 -3.71 -14.05 -11.79
C PRO A 274 -2.63 -14.91 -12.45
N SER A 275 -1.42 -14.36 -12.53
CA SER A 275 -0.26 -15.06 -13.07
C SER A 275 0.24 -16.11 -12.07
N SER A 276 -0.01 -17.39 -12.36
CA SER A 276 0.54 -18.48 -11.55
C SER A 276 2.06 -18.46 -11.51
N PHE A 277 2.70 -18.11 -12.62
CA PHE A 277 4.17 -17.98 -12.71
C PHE A 277 4.72 -16.96 -11.71
N TYR A 278 4.11 -15.76 -11.63
CA TYR A 278 4.51 -14.75 -10.64
C TYR A 278 4.17 -15.20 -9.23
N ASP A 279 2.94 -15.64 -9.00
CA ASP A 279 2.45 -16.01 -7.67
C ASP A 279 3.30 -17.13 -7.05
N GLU A 280 3.68 -18.15 -7.81
CA GLU A 280 4.58 -19.22 -7.35
C GLU A 280 6.00 -18.70 -7.08
N TYR A 281 6.56 -17.89 -7.98
CA TYR A 281 7.88 -17.31 -7.76
C TYR A 281 7.89 -16.44 -6.50
N HIS A 282 6.91 -15.55 -6.37
CA HIS A 282 6.75 -14.66 -5.23
C HIS A 282 6.67 -15.44 -3.91
N PHE A 283 5.84 -16.47 -3.89
CA PHE A 283 5.71 -17.32 -2.71
C PHE A 283 7.01 -18.00 -2.32
N ARG A 284 7.71 -18.63 -3.27
CA ARG A 284 8.96 -19.36 -2.99
C ARG A 284 10.11 -18.45 -2.56
N LYS A 285 10.12 -17.22 -3.03
CA LYS A 285 11.23 -16.30 -2.80
C LYS A 285 11.04 -15.44 -1.54
N HIS A 286 9.82 -15.14 -1.19
CA HIS A 286 9.52 -14.10 -0.21
C HIS A 286 8.74 -14.60 1.02
N TRP A 287 8.28 -15.85 0.98
CA TRP A 287 7.56 -16.51 2.07
C TRP A 287 8.17 -17.87 2.43
#